data_decaf1bf49f133fef806334cae1dc9f6
#
_entry.id   decaf1bf49f133fef806334cae1dc9f6
#
_cell.length_a   1.000
_cell.length_b   1.000
_cell.length_c   1.000
_cell.angle_alpha   90.00
_cell.angle_beta   90.00
_cell.angle_gamma   90.00
#
_symmetry.space_group_name_H-M   'P 1'
#
loop_
_entity.id
_entity.type
_entity.pdbx_description
1 polymer ?
#
loop_
_entity_poly.entity_id
_entity_poly.type
_entity_poly.pdbx_seq_one_letter_code
_entity_poly.pdbx_strand_id
1 'polypeptide(L)'
;SVDSIDGKIWLQENKTKSEIDDLALQRQLSFDLQSMLYLTVLAKRYGWENIGGVRYNVVRRPLSGGKGTIVRHKATKNQPEETEEHYYERLKIIISDSPTEFFSRWSVPISQEEGRVFEETCLQPLLMELYHWWMWIKHATKKGLPLCSSGIHWRHPFGVTNWLNEGGSSDVDEFLRTGSRAGLTKVDTLFKELE
;
A
#
# COMPACT_ATOMS: atom_id res chain seq x y z
N SER A 1 12.34 -2.72 -6.04
CA SER A 1 13.61 -2.89 -6.78
C SER A 1 13.96 -1.63 -7.55
N VAL A 2 15.17 -1.59 -8.13
CA VAL A 2 15.71 -0.44 -8.86
C VAL A 2 16.19 -0.92 -10.23
N ASP A 3 15.89 -0.16 -11.27
CA ASP A 3 16.29 -0.44 -12.64
C ASP A 3 17.05 0.77 -13.22
N SER A 4 17.91 0.54 -14.21
CA SER A 4 18.62 1.61 -14.90
C SER A 4 18.15 1.66 -16.36
N ILE A 5 17.59 2.81 -16.76
CA ILE A 5 17.04 3.00 -18.10
C ILE A 5 17.51 4.38 -18.59
N ASP A 6 18.14 4.39 -19.77
CA ASP A 6 18.66 5.62 -20.39
C ASP A 6 19.56 6.44 -19.46
N GLY A 7 20.38 5.74 -18.66
CA GLY A 7 21.28 6.36 -17.68
C GLY A 7 20.60 6.94 -16.44
N LYS A 8 19.30 6.78 -16.31
CA LYS A 8 18.53 7.19 -15.13
C LYS A 8 18.15 5.99 -14.26
N ILE A 9 17.98 6.25 -12.99
CA ILE A 9 17.56 5.28 -11.99
C ILE A 9 16.03 5.33 -11.87
N TRP A 10 15.40 4.19 -12.04
CA TRP A 10 13.95 4.04 -11.92
C TRP A 10 13.61 3.14 -10.74
N LEU A 11 12.71 3.60 -9.88
CA LEU A 11 12.10 2.76 -8.87
C LEU A 11 11.14 1.78 -9.55
N GLN A 12 11.33 0.49 -9.36
CA GLN A 12 10.36 -0.51 -9.80
C GLN A 12 9.44 -0.89 -8.64
N GLU A 13 8.17 -0.60 -8.79
CA GLU A 13 7.13 -0.89 -7.81
C GLU A 13 6.14 -1.91 -8.37
N ASN A 14 5.86 -2.96 -7.58
CA ASN A 14 4.92 -4.01 -7.98
C ASN A 14 3.61 -3.83 -7.22
N LYS A 15 2.52 -3.71 -7.94
CA LYS A 15 1.17 -3.58 -7.38
C LYS A 15 0.29 -4.75 -7.82
N THR A 16 -0.53 -5.26 -6.92
CA THR A 16 -1.56 -6.26 -7.25
C THR A 16 -2.94 -5.63 -7.11
N LYS A 17 -3.81 -5.87 -8.09
CA LYS A 17 -5.17 -5.33 -8.13
C LYS A 17 -6.17 -6.43 -8.47
N SER A 18 -7.42 -6.27 -8.05
CA SER A 18 -8.52 -7.15 -8.48
C SER A 18 -8.96 -6.89 -9.92
N GLU A 19 -8.80 -5.66 -10.37
CA GLU A 19 -9.12 -5.20 -11.73
C GLU A 19 -8.06 -4.19 -12.19
N ILE A 20 -7.75 -4.18 -13.48
CA ILE A 20 -6.90 -3.18 -14.11
C ILE A 20 -7.79 -2.20 -14.84
N ASP A 21 -7.99 -1.02 -14.27
CA ASP A 21 -8.53 0.17 -14.92
C ASP A 21 -7.37 1.13 -15.15
N ASP A 22 -6.91 1.20 -16.38
CA ASP A 22 -5.71 1.96 -16.75
C ASP A 22 -5.79 3.43 -16.34
N LEU A 23 -6.93 4.09 -16.58
CA LEU A 23 -7.09 5.51 -16.27
C LEU A 23 -7.14 5.79 -14.77
N ALA A 24 -7.90 4.99 -14.03
CA ALA A 24 -8.00 5.13 -12.58
C ALA A 24 -6.66 4.84 -11.92
N LEU A 25 -5.96 3.80 -12.38
CA LEU A 25 -4.64 3.42 -11.85
C LEU A 25 -3.57 4.45 -12.17
N GLN A 26 -3.50 4.98 -13.38
CA GLN A 26 -2.54 6.03 -13.73
C GLN A 26 -2.72 7.27 -12.84
N ARG A 27 -3.95 7.70 -12.60
CA ARG A 27 -4.24 8.82 -11.69
C ARG A 27 -3.81 8.51 -10.25
N GLN A 28 -4.15 7.32 -9.75
CA GLN A 28 -3.77 6.90 -8.40
C GLN A 28 -2.26 6.83 -8.22
N LEU A 29 -1.55 6.24 -9.19
CA LEU A 29 -0.12 5.99 -9.10
C LEU A 29 0.71 7.25 -9.33
N SER A 30 0.18 8.26 -10.02
CA SER A 30 0.84 9.57 -10.18
C SER A 30 1.02 10.32 -8.85
N PHE A 31 0.26 9.96 -7.81
CA PHE A 31 0.30 10.57 -6.47
C PHE A 31 0.59 9.54 -5.37
N ASP A 32 1.27 8.45 -5.70
CA ASP A 32 1.55 7.38 -4.73
C ASP A 32 2.63 7.83 -3.71
N LEU A 33 2.19 8.16 -2.51
CA LEU A 33 3.04 8.64 -1.41
C LEU A 33 4.18 7.65 -1.10
N GLN A 34 3.91 6.36 -1.13
CA GLN A 34 4.91 5.32 -0.87
C GLN A 34 6.05 5.38 -1.88
N SER A 35 5.72 5.51 -3.15
CA SER A 35 6.71 5.59 -4.23
C SER A 35 7.52 6.87 -4.15
N MET A 36 6.89 8.01 -3.82
CA MET A 36 7.60 9.28 -3.63
C MET A 36 8.56 9.22 -2.45
N LEU A 37 8.18 8.58 -1.35
CA LEU A 37 9.08 8.36 -0.21
C LEU A 37 10.29 7.52 -0.61
N TYR A 38 10.08 6.43 -1.35
CA TYR A 38 11.18 5.59 -1.82
C TYR A 38 12.09 6.32 -2.79
N LEU A 39 11.55 7.15 -3.69
CA LEU A 39 12.34 8.00 -4.58
C LEU A 39 13.20 9.00 -3.81
N THR A 40 12.66 9.60 -2.75
CA THR A 40 13.41 10.51 -1.88
C THR A 40 14.62 9.80 -1.26
N VAL A 41 14.45 8.56 -0.80
CA VAL A 41 15.57 7.76 -0.26
C VAL A 41 16.61 7.45 -1.34
N LEU A 42 16.18 7.10 -2.55
CA LEU A 42 17.06 6.87 -3.69
C LEU A 42 17.78 8.15 -4.09
N ALA A 43 17.09 9.26 -4.13
CA ALA A 43 17.65 10.57 -4.48
C ALA A 43 18.72 11.04 -3.50
N LYS A 44 18.59 10.71 -2.20
CA LYS A 44 19.65 10.98 -1.20
C LYS A 44 20.92 10.19 -1.48
N ARG A 45 20.81 9.05 -2.12
CA ARG A 45 21.97 8.21 -2.45
C ARG A 45 22.59 8.53 -3.80
N TYR A 46 21.76 8.88 -4.78
CA TYR A 46 22.18 8.98 -6.18
C TYR A 46 22.06 10.40 -6.77
N GLY A 47 21.39 11.31 -6.08
CA GLY A 47 21.01 12.64 -6.57
C GLY A 47 19.72 12.61 -7.37
N TRP A 48 18.86 13.64 -7.19
CA TRP A 48 17.60 13.77 -7.94
C TRP A 48 17.83 13.86 -9.45
N GLU A 49 18.95 14.43 -9.87
CA GLU A 49 19.34 14.55 -11.29
C GLU A 49 19.50 13.18 -11.98
N ASN A 50 19.74 12.12 -11.21
CA ASN A 50 19.90 10.75 -11.72
C ASN A 50 18.62 9.92 -11.61
N ILE A 51 17.57 10.43 -10.98
CA ILE A 51 16.28 9.74 -10.85
C ILE A 51 15.44 9.98 -12.11
N GLY A 52 14.90 8.89 -12.68
CA GLY A 52 13.99 8.94 -13.81
C GLY A 52 12.52 8.98 -13.38
N GLY A 53 12.20 8.28 -12.30
CA GLY A 53 10.83 8.17 -11.79
C GLY A 53 10.49 6.78 -11.29
N VAL A 54 9.23 6.41 -11.39
CA VAL A 54 8.69 5.11 -10.95
C VAL A 54 8.19 4.32 -12.15
N ARG A 55 8.56 3.05 -12.19
CA ARG A 55 7.99 2.06 -13.10
C ARG A 55 7.10 1.12 -12.31
N TYR A 56 5.79 1.20 -12.55
CA TYR A 56 4.82 0.32 -11.95
C TYR A 56 4.63 -0.94 -12.79
N ASN A 57 4.72 -2.11 -12.17
CA ASN A 57 4.23 -3.37 -12.70
C ASN A 57 2.94 -3.70 -11.96
N VAL A 58 1.84 -3.75 -12.66
CA VAL A 58 0.55 -4.08 -12.09
C VAL A 58 0.11 -5.45 -12.54
N VAL A 59 -0.19 -6.31 -11.57
CA VAL A 59 -0.66 -7.67 -11.81
C VAL A 59 -2.09 -7.79 -11.29
N ARG A 60 -3.00 -8.20 -12.17
CA ARG A 60 -4.36 -8.54 -11.77
C ARG A 60 -4.38 -9.89 -11.07
N ARG A 61 -5.07 -9.95 -9.94
CA ARG A 61 -5.32 -11.19 -9.22
C ARG A 61 -6.58 -11.87 -9.79
N PRO A 62 -6.47 -12.95 -10.57
CA PRO A 62 -7.62 -13.59 -11.18
C PRO A 62 -8.53 -14.30 -10.17
N LEU A 63 -8.00 -14.62 -8.97
CA LEU A 63 -8.64 -15.45 -7.95
C LEU A 63 -9.36 -14.65 -6.86
N SER A 64 -9.19 -13.32 -6.81
CA SER A 64 -9.82 -12.50 -5.77
C SER A 64 -10.99 -11.72 -6.32
N GLY A 65 -12.07 -11.67 -5.55
CA GLY A 65 -13.36 -11.08 -5.89
C GLY A 65 -13.27 -9.75 -6.63
N GLY A 66 -14.27 -9.51 -7.44
CA GLY A 66 -14.39 -8.38 -8.34
C GLY A 66 -14.89 -8.80 -9.71
N LYS A 67 -15.14 -7.83 -10.56
CA LYS A 67 -15.55 -8.05 -11.94
C LYS A 67 -14.45 -8.80 -12.70
N GLY A 68 -14.80 -9.95 -13.28
CA GLY A 68 -13.85 -10.78 -14.02
C GLY A 68 -13.05 -11.78 -13.18
N THR A 69 -13.48 -12.06 -11.95
CA THR A 69 -12.92 -13.17 -11.16
C THR A 69 -13.14 -14.49 -11.90
N ILE A 70 -12.06 -15.26 -12.07
CA ILE A 70 -12.11 -16.58 -12.68
C ILE A 70 -12.22 -17.61 -11.57
N VAL A 71 -13.40 -18.18 -11.41
CA VAL A 71 -13.66 -19.19 -10.37
C VAL A 71 -13.53 -20.62 -10.92
N ARG A 72 -13.20 -21.56 -10.04
CA ARG A 72 -13.22 -22.98 -10.34
C ARG A 72 -14.66 -23.44 -10.59
N HIS A 73 -14.86 -24.27 -11.61
CA HIS A 73 -16.18 -24.79 -11.97
C HIS A 73 -16.63 -25.78 -10.91
N LYS A 74 -17.83 -25.55 -10.33
CA LYS A 74 -18.47 -26.49 -9.40
C LYS A 74 -19.11 -27.65 -10.16
N ALA A 75 -19.27 -28.77 -9.48
CA ALA A 75 -20.00 -29.91 -10.02
C ALA A 75 -21.42 -29.51 -10.45
N THR A 76 -21.82 -30.01 -11.65
CA THR A 76 -23.17 -29.88 -12.16
C THR A 76 -23.73 -31.29 -12.42
N LYS A 77 -25.04 -31.42 -12.82
CA LYS A 77 -25.64 -32.73 -13.14
C LYS A 77 -24.90 -33.49 -14.26
N ASN A 78 -24.23 -32.76 -15.17
CA ASN A 78 -23.63 -33.31 -16.36
C ASN A 78 -22.10 -33.25 -16.38
N GLN A 79 -21.49 -32.57 -15.39
CA GLN A 79 -20.04 -32.41 -15.33
C GLN A 79 -19.55 -32.52 -13.87
N PRO A 80 -18.47 -33.26 -13.62
CA PRO A 80 -17.83 -33.30 -12.33
C PRO A 80 -17.24 -31.92 -11.98
N GLU A 81 -16.93 -31.73 -10.71
CA GLU A 81 -16.19 -30.54 -10.27
C GLU A 81 -14.83 -30.48 -10.98
N GLU A 82 -14.46 -29.28 -11.42
CA GLU A 82 -13.13 -29.04 -12.00
C GLU A 82 -12.04 -29.32 -10.95
N THR A 83 -11.05 -30.13 -11.33
CA THR A 83 -9.89 -30.36 -10.46
C THR A 83 -9.04 -29.10 -10.37
N GLU A 84 -8.22 -29.00 -9.34
CA GLU A 84 -7.31 -27.87 -9.16
C GLU A 84 -6.31 -27.74 -10.33
N GLU A 85 -5.81 -28.87 -10.82
CA GLU A 85 -4.89 -28.91 -11.96
C GLU A 85 -5.53 -28.38 -13.23
N HIS A 86 -6.74 -28.85 -13.58
CA HIS A 86 -7.49 -28.37 -14.75
C HIS A 86 -7.83 -26.89 -14.64
N TYR A 87 -8.15 -26.43 -13.43
CA TYR A 87 -8.40 -25.02 -13.19
C TYR A 87 -7.16 -24.15 -13.45
N TYR A 88 -5.99 -24.54 -12.96
CA TYR A 88 -4.75 -23.80 -13.22
C TYR A 88 -4.32 -23.86 -14.69
N GLU A 89 -4.50 -24.98 -15.37
CA GLU A 89 -4.23 -25.06 -16.81
C GLU A 89 -5.17 -24.13 -17.61
N ARG A 90 -6.45 -24.13 -17.29
CA ARG A 90 -7.42 -23.19 -17.90
C ARG A 90 -7.06 -21.74 -17.60
N LEU A 91 -6.69 -21.42 -16.37
CA LEU A 91 -6.27 -20.10 -15.98
C LEU A 91 -5.03 -19.63 -16.76
N LYS A 92 -4.05 -20.52 -16.93
CA LYS A 92 -2.85 -20.26 -17.71
C LYS A 92 -3.17 -19.96 -19.18
N ILE A 93 -4.10 -20.71 -19.78
CA ILE A 93 -4.57 -20.45 -21.14
C ILE A 93 -5.21 -19.06 -21.23
N ILE A 94 -6.14 -18.72 -20.34
CA ILE A 94 -6.82 -17.43 -20.33
C ILE A 94 -5.82 -16.28 -20.20
N ILE A 95 -4.85 -16.39 -19.29
CA ILE A 95 -3.82 -15.37 -19.11
C ILE A 95 -2.93 -15.24 -20.35
N SER A 96 -2.60 -16.37 -21.00
CA SER A 96 -1.76 -16.37 -22.20
C SER A 96 -2.48 -15.79 -23.42
N ASP A 97 -3.79 -15.99 -23.52
CA ASP A 97 -4.60 -15.45 -24.61
C ASP A 97 -4.85 -13.94 -24.49
N SER A 98 -4.91 -13.43 -23.24
CA SER A 98 -5.18 -12.01 -22.99
C SER A 98 -4.25 -11.43 -21.93
N PRO A 99 -2.91 -11.44 -22.14
CA PRO A 99 -1.94 -11.04 -21.12
C PRO A 99 -2.11 -9.57 -20.67
N THR A 100 -2.58 -8.68 -21.54
CA THR A 100 -2.82 -7.27 -21.23
C THR A 100 -3.94 -7.03 -20.23
N GLU A 101 -4.84 -7.99 -20.06
CA GLU A 101 -5.86 -7.93 -18.99
C GLU A 101 -5.30 -8.24 -17.60
N PHE A 102 -4.15 -8.92 -17.55
CA PHE A 102 -3.56 -9.39 -16.29
C PHE A 102 -2.27 -8.66 -15.92
N PHE A 103 -1.59 -8.10 -16.89
CA PHE A 103 -0.31 -7.43 -16.69
C PHE A 103 -0.32 -6.07 -17.36
N SER A 104 -0.01 -5.05 -16.60
CA SER A 104 0.17 -3.72 -17.14
C SER A 104 1.42 -3.08 -16.55
N ARG A 105 2.07 -2.24 -17.33
CA ARG A 105 3.28 -1.53 -16.93
C ARG A 105 3.21 -0.07 -17.33
N TRP A 106 3.45 0.81 -16.38
CA TRP A 106 3.54 2.25 -16.61
C TRP A 106 4.83 2.82 -16.05
N SER A 107 5.32 3.86 -16.72
CA SER A 107 6.39 4.67 -16.21
C SER A 107 5.83 6.06 -15.89
N VAL A 108 6.02 6.49 -14.65
CA VAL A 108 5.68 7.83 -14.17
C VAL A 108 6.99 8.57 -13.99
N PRO A 109 7.37 9.46 -14.91
CA PRO A 109 8.56 10.27 -14.77
C PRO A 109 8.36 11.25 -13.62
N ILE A 110 9.42 11.50 -12.85
CA ILE A 110 9.42 12.48 -11.76
C ILE A 110 10.62 13.38 -11.96
N SER A 111 10.36 14.68 -12.07
CA SER A 111 11.39 15.69 -12.19
C SER A 111 12.07 15.97 -10.84
N GLN A 112 13.27 16.53 -10.88
CA GLN A 112 13.98 17.00 -9.68
C GLN A 112 13.14 18.01 -8.89
N GLU A 113 12.46 18.92 -9.59
CA GLU A 113 11.62 19.94 -8.96
C GLU A 113 10.41 19.33 -8.24
N GLU A 114 9.72 18.37 -8.88
CA GLU A 114 8.62 17.64 -8.22
C GLU A 114 9.08 16.92 -6.96
N GLY A 115 10.26 16.27 -7.02
CA GLY A 115 10.87 15.63 -5.88
C GLY A 115 11.16 16.61 -4.74
N ARG A 116 11.74 17.78 -5.05
CA ARG A 116 12.03 18.84 -4.08
C ARG A 116 10.76 19.41 -3.46
N VAL A 117 9.75 19.71 -4.29
CA VAL A 117 8.44 20.18 -3.81
C VAL A 117 7.80 19.15 -2.88
N PHE A 118 7.85 17.87 -3.22
CA PHE A 118 7.35 16.81 -2.35
C PHE A 118 8.09 16.78 -1.01
N GLU A 119 9.42 16.84 -1.01
CA GLU A 119 10.21 16.86 0.24
C GLU A 119 9.84 18.04 1.13
N GLU A 120 9.75 19.24 0.58
CA GLU A 120 9.54 20.46 1.35
C GLU A 120 8.09 20.65 1.79
N THR A 121 7.11 20.32 0.94
CA THR A 121 5.71 20.64 1.19
C THR A 121 4.89 19.48 1.74
N CYS A 122 5.35 18.25 1.57
CA CYS A 122 4.64 17.06 2.02
C CYS A 122 5.45 16.27 3.07
N LEU A 123 6.66 15.83 2.72
CA LEU A 123 7.42 14.91 3.56
C LEU A 123 7.92 15.58 4.87
N GLN A 124 8.52 16.75 4.77
CA GLN A 124 9.02 17.45 5.98
C GLN A 124 7.91 17.81 6.96
N PRO A 125 6.79 18.42 6.56
CA PRO A 125 5.65 18.64 7.47
C PRO A 125 5.14 17.36 8.12
N LEU A 126 4.99 16.29 7.35
CA LEU A 126 4.56 14.99 7.86
C LEU A 126 5.53 14.42 8.91
N LEU A 127 6.83 14.49 8.64
CA LEU A 127 7.87 14.03 9.58
C LEU A 127 7.89 14.88 10.86
N MET A 128 7.70 16.19 10.77
CA MET A 128 7.59 17.07 11.93
C MET A 128 6.37 16.71 12.77
N GLU A 129 5.24 16.44 12.15
CA GLU A 129 4.03 16.03 12.83
C GLU A 129 4.21 14.69 13.54
N LEU A 130 4.81 13.70 12.87
CA LEU A 130 5.16 12.41 13.48
C LEU A 130 6.14 12.57 14.64
N TYR A 131 7.10 13.49 14.53
CA TYR A 131 8.04 13.79 15.61
C TYR A 131 7.33 14.40 16.82
N HIS A 132 6.46 15.39 16.63
CA HIS A 132 5.65 15.97 17.71
C HIS A 132 4.76 14.92 18.38
N TRP A 133 4.11 14.08 17.58
CA TRP A 133 3.31 12.97 18.08
C TRP A 133 4.15 11.98 18.90
N TRP A 134 5.33 11.63 18.41
CA TRP A 134 6.29 10.77 19.14
C TRP A 134 6.71 11.37 20.49
N MET A 135 7.05 12.65 20.50
CA MET A 135 7.43 13.36 21.74
C MET A 135 6.26 13.39 22.71
N TRP A 136 5.05 13.56 22.21
CA TRP A 136 3.85 13.55 23.04
C TRP A 136 3.55 12.17 23.61
N ILE A 137 3.68 11.10 22.84
CA ILE A 137 3.55 9.71 23.33
C ILE A 137 4.54 9.46 24.47
N LYS A 138 5.81 9.83 24.31
CA LYS A 138 6.80 9.69 25.38
C LYS A 138 6.38 10.43 26.65
N HIS A 139 5.88 11.63 26.52
CA HIS A 139 5.39 12.42 27.65
C HIS A 139 4.17 11.76 28.29
N ALA A 140 3.17 11.39 27.52
CA ALA A 140 1.95 10.74 28.00
C ALA A 140 2.26 9.43 28.72
N THR A 141 3.10 8.58 28.14
CA THR A 141 3.54 7.33 28.76
C THR A 141 4.24 7.57 30.09
N LYS A 142 5.16 8.54 30.16
CA LYS A 142 5.87 8.89 31.39
C LYS A 142 4.93 9.42 32.49
N LYS A 143 3.83 10.05 32.11
CA LYS A 143 2.81 10.61 33.01
C LYS A 143 1.65 9.66 33.30
N GLY A 144 1.60 8.49 32.68
CA GLY A 144 0.47 7.56 32.78
C GLY A 144 -0.82 8.09 32.16
N LEU A 145 -0.73 9.03 31.20
CA LEU A 145 -1.88 9.59 30.53
C LEU A 145 -2.37 8.63 29.41
N PRO A 146 -3.67 8.63 29.11
CA PRO A 146 -4.19 7.90 27.96
C PRO A 146 -3.55 8.37 26.64
N LEU A 147 -3.18 7.46 25.76
CA LEU A 147 -2.55 7.79 24.47
C LEU A 147 -3.45 8.64 23.56
N CYS A 148 -4.77 8.42 23.62
CA CYS A 148 -5.74 9.19 22.85
C CYS A 148 -5.81 10.68 23.26
N SER A 149 -5.41 11.03 24.49
CA SER A 149 -5.28 12.43 24.92
C SER A 149 -4.05 13.12 24.34
N SER A 150 -3.22 12.39 23.60
CA SER A 150 -1.94 12.86 23.09
C SER A 150 -2.01 13.57 21.73
N GLY A 151 -3.19 13.98 21.27
CA GLY A 151 -3.33 14.74 20.03
C GLY A 151 -3.29 13.89 18.76
N ILE A 152 -3.41 12.54 18.87
CA ILE A 152 -3.67 11.71 17.70
C ILE A 152 -5.05 12.09 17.19
N HIS A 153 -5.07 12.92 16.17
CA HIS A 153 -6.31 13.20 15.48
C HIS A 153 -6.71 11.97 14.67
N TRP A 154 -7.63 11.17 15.20
CA TRP A 154 -8.25 10.04 14.51
C TRP A 154 -8.92 10.43 13.17
N ARG A 155 -9.07 11.74 12.92
CA ARG A 155 -9.54 12.34 11.66
C ARG A 155 -8.40 12.96 10.85
N HIS A 156 -7.17 12.52 11.04
CA HIS A 156 -6.04 13.09 10.32
C HIS A 156 -6.24 12.94 8.81
N PRO A 157 -6.06 14.00 7.99
CA PRO A 157 -6.34 13.97 6.56
C PRO A 157 -5.50 12.94 5.80
N PHE A 158 -4.38 12.47 6.35
CA PHE A 158 -3.54 11.44 5.74
C PHE A 158 -3.95 9.98 6.06
N GLY A 159 -5.10 9.79 6.70
CA GLY A 159 -5.70 8.46 6.84
C GLY A 159 -4.96 7.46 7.72
N VAL A 160 -3.96 7.89 8.50
CA VAL A 160 -3.23 6.99 9.41
C VAL A 160 -4.17 6.30 10.40
N THR A 161 -5.19 7.02 10.84
CA THR A 161 -6.23 6.48 11.72
C THR A 161 -7.27 5.64 10.98
N ASN A 162 -7.56 5.95 9.73
CA ASN A 162 -8.41 5.10 8.91
C ASN A 162 -7.77 3.73 8.69
N TRP A 163 -6.44 3.68 8.51
CA TRP A 163 -5.73 2.42 8.36
C TRP A 163 -5.81 1.55 9.64
N LEU A 164 -5.65 2.13 10.81
CA LEU A 164 -5.79 1.43 12.10
C LEU A 164 -7.22 0.93 12.33
N ASN A 165 -8.21 1.59 11.74
CA ASN A 165 -9.63 1.29 11.91
C ASN A 165 -10.30 0.70 10.65
N GLU A 166 -9.56 0.38 9.62
CA GLU A 166 -10.07 -0.21 8.37
C GLU A 166 -10.82 -1.54 8.60
N GLY A 167 -10.53 -2.20 9.71
CA GLY A 167 -11.24 -3.40 10.16
C GLY A 167 -12.58 -3.16 10.87
N GLY A 168 -12.98 -1.90 11.13
CA GLY A 168 -14.25 -1.58 11.77
C GLY A 168 -14.42 -2.10 13.19
N SER A 169 -13.33 -2.24 13.95
CA SER A 169 -13.39 -2.73 15.32
C SER A 169 -13.88 -1.63 16.26
N SER A 170 -15.02 -1.88 16.92
CA SER A 170 -15.57 -1.00 17.96
C SER A 170 -14.60 -0.80 19.13
N ASP A 171 -13.77 -1.80 19.43
CA ASP A 171 -12.82 -1.76 20.52
C ASP A 171 -11.63 -0.85 20.23
N VAL A 172 -11.21 -0.78 18.95
CA VAL A 172 -10.20 0.18 18.48
C VAL A 172 -10.75 1.61 18.52
N ASP A 173 -12.00 1.82 18.10
CA ASP A 173 -12.67 3.11 18.18
C ASP A 173 -12.79 3.58 19.64
N GLU A 174 -13.17 2.70 20.53
CA GLU A 174 -13.28 2.99 21.97
C GLU A 174 -11.91 3.33 22.55
N PHE A 175 -10.87 2.56 22.20
CA PHE A 175 -9.50 2.86 22.62
C PHE A 175 -9.04 4.23 22.13
N LEU A 176 -9.24 4.53 20.85
CA LEU A 176 -8.84 5.82 20.26
C LEU A 176 -9.58 7.01 20.89
N ARG A 177 -10.83 6.80 21.29
CA ARG A 177 -11.69 7.84 21.85
C ARG A 177 -11.48 8.07 23.35
N THR A 178 -11.27 7.02 24.11
CA THR A 178 -11.29 7.05 25.58
C THR A 178 -10.00 6.59 26.24
N GLY A 179 -9.12 5.89 25.49
CA GLY A 179 -7.95 5.20 26.03
C GLY A 179 -8.28 3.86 26.69
N SER A 180 -9.57 3.44 26.69
CA SER A 180 -10.00 2.16 27.22
C SER A 180 -9.35 1.02 26.44
N ARG A 181 -8.77 0.05 27.14
CA ARG A 181 -8.21 -1.17 26.55
C ARG A 181 -9.14 -2.36 26.69
N ALA A 182 -10.38 -2.13 27.12
CA ALA A 182 -11.39 -3.18 27.18
C ALA A 182 -11.61 -3.75 25.76
N GLY A 183 -11.62 -5.07 25.64
CA GLY A 183 -11.73 -5.73 24.32
C GLY A 183 -10.42 -5.87 23.53
N LEU A 184 -9.33 -5.20 23.95
CA LEU A 184 -8.02 -5.34 23.32
C LEU A 184 -7.17 -6.39 24.02
N THR A 185 -6.50 -7.23 23.24
CA THR A 185 -5.54 -8.21 23.76
C THR A 185 -4.12 -7.67 23.56
N LYS A 186 -3.33 -7.63 24.65
CA LYS A 186 -1.91 -7.33 24.55
C LYS A 186 -1.21 -8.49 23.85
N VAL A 187 -0.50 -8.20 22.78
CA VAL A 187 0.43 -9.13 22.14
C VAL A 187 1.86 -8.66 22.36
N ASP A 188 2.76 -9.60 22.66
CA ASP A 188 4.16 -9.26 22.89
C ASP A 188 4.93 -9.09 21.59
N THR A 189 4.46 -9.73 20.51
CA THR A 189 5.00 -9.59 19.16
C THR A 189 3.87 -9.50 18.14
N LEU A 190 4.00 -8.58 17.18
CA LEU A 190 3.01 -8.38 16.10
C LEU A 190 3.13 -9.42 14.98
N PHE A 191 4.30 -10.05 14.84
CA PHE A 191 4.62 -10.95 13.74
C PHE A 191 5.37 -12.17 14.27
N LYS A 192 4.62 -13.11 14.85
CA LYS A 192 5.18 -14.38 15.38
C LYS A 192 5.89 -15.21 14.31
N GLU A 193 5.47 -15.05 13.05
CA GLU A 193 6.05 -15.72 11.89
C GLU A 193 7.43 -15.17 11.47
N LEU A 194 7.89 -14.08 12.11
CA LEU A 194 9.20 -13.49 11.86
C LEU A 194 10.24 -13.82 12.96
N GLU A 195 9.83 -14.56 13.99
CA GLU A 195 10.73 -15.14 15.01
C GLU A 195 11.26 -16.49 14.53
#